data_7b74d2d5d5bd7f34edb2634a13fb59f6
#
_entry.id   7b74d2d5d5bd7f34edb2634a13fb59f6
#
_cell.length_a   1.000
_cell.length_b   1.000
_cell.length_c   1.000
_cell.angle_alpha   90.00
_cell.angle_beta   90.00
_cell.angle_gamma   90.00
#
_symmetry.space_group_name_H-M   'P 1'
#
loop_
_entity.id
_entity.type
_entity.pdbx_description
1 polymer ?
#
loop_
_entity_poly.entity_id
_entity_poly.type
_entity_poly.pdbx_seq_one_letter_code
_entity_poly.pdbx_strand_id
1 'polypeptide(L)'
;MPMGYKVRKATLPLLPKGAKPITVLHFSDLHLTPNKKREIKQIKSFINLAPDLVISTGDFLAHPDAVGPVLNALDDLLDLPGLFVFGSNDYYAPKFKNPFSYLRKDHGNIKLGKKLPTTKLRNGLTKRGWLDLNHNKVKIKVNGNLFEARGTDDAHLELDNYPLVAGRVSAKCDLSIGVTHAPYERVLAAMAQDKLDLIFAGHTHGGQVRVPWFGGSKSLTTNCDLENWRSRGITKVNDEPWLNVSAGMGMSPFAPIRFACPPEISLITLTA
;
A
#
# COMPACT_ATOMS: atom_id res chain seq x y z
N MET A 1 -8.82 -8.92 -24.77
CA MET A 1 -9.67 -8.64 -23.61
C MET A 1 -9.01 -7.57 -22.77
N PRO A 2 -9.72 -6.58 -22.26
CA PRO A 2 -9.11 -5.65 -21.34
C PRO A 2 -8.77 -6.41 -20.06
N MET A 3 -7.51 -6.55 -19.71
CA MET A 3 -7.13 -7.00 -18.38
C MET A 3 -7.56 -5.92 -17.39
N GLY A 4 -8.72 -6.13 -16.81
CA GLY A 4 -9.17 -5.34 -15.68
C GLY A 4 -8.29 -5.61 -14.46
N TYR A 5 -8.41 -4.81 -13.43
CA TYR A 5 -7.86 -5.14 -12.13
C TYR A 5 -8.81 -6.07 -11.38
N LYS A 6 -8.27 -6.80 -10.41
CA LYS A 6 -9.04 -7.63 -9.49
C LYS A 6 -9.39 -6.83 -8.24
N VAL A 7 -10.61 -6.91 -7.77
CA VAL A 7 -11.00 -6.42 -6.45
C VAL A 7 -11.00 -7.60 -5.48
N ARG A 8 -10.06 -7.59 -4.53
CA ARG A 8 -10.03 -8.55 -3.43
C ARG A 8 -10.92 -8.04 -2.31
N LYS A 9 -11.99 -8.75 -2.05
CA LYS A 9 -12.92 -8.42 -0.95
C LYS A 9 -12.62 -9.25 0.27
N ALA A 10 -12.73 -8.64 1.46
CA ALA A 10 -12.65 -9.32 2.75
C ALA A 10 -13.48 -8.58 3.79
N THR A 11 -13.87 -9.29 4.85
CA THR A 11 -14.56 -8.72 6.00
C THR A 11 -13.76 -9.06 7.25
N LEU A 12 -13.53 -8.06 8.11
CA LEU A 12 -12.79 -8.20 9.36
C LEU A 12 -13.63 -7.64 10.52
N PRO A 13 -13.91 -8.45 11.57
CA PRO A 13 -14.67 -8.02 12.74
C PRO A 13 -13.72 -7.28 13.71
N LEU A 14 -13.46 -6.00 13.43
CA LEU A 14 -12.51 -5.16 14.16
C LEU A 14 -13.13 -3.91 14.76
N LEU A 15 -14.42 -3.65 14.51
CA LEU A 15 -15.08 -2.48 15.07
C LEU A 15 -15.81 -2.82 16.39
N PRO A 16 -16.02 -1.83 17.26
CA PRO A 16 -16.81 -2.00 18.47
C PRO A 16 -18.24 -2.46 18.17
N LYS A 17 -18.84 -3.18 19.11
CA LYS A 17 -20.23 -3.63 19.00
C LYS A 17 -21.19 -2.47 18.74
N GLY A 18 -22.00 -2.60 17.70
CA GLY A 18 -22.98 -1.58 17.28
C GLY A 18 -22.43 -0.54 16.31
N ALA A 19 -21.16 -0.55 15.98
CA ALA A 19 -20.61 0.30 14.94
C ALA A 19 -21.17 -0.06 13.56
N LYS A 20 -21.39 0.96 12.72
CA LYS A 20 -21.75 0.72 11.31
C LYS A 20 -20.54 0.18 10.54
N PRO A 21 -20.75 -0.73 9.59
CA PRO A 21 -19.68 -1.20 8.73
C PRO A 21 -18.95 -0.05 8.03
N ILE A 22 -17.63 -0.19 7.87
CA ILE A 22 -16.78 0.77 7.17
C ILE A 22 -16.06 0.05 6.05
N THR A 23 -16.14 0.60 4.84
CA THR A 23 -15.47 0.06 3.65
C THR A 23 -14.17 0.79 3.42
N VAL A 24 -13.04 0.08 3.55
CA VAL A 24 -11.70 0.59 3.31
C VAL A 24 -11.23 0.14 1.92
N LEU A 25 -10.92 1.10 1.06
CA LEU A 25 -10.22 0.85 -0.20
C LEU A 25 -8.71 0.94 0.05
N HIS A 26 -7.99 -0.14 -0.20
CA HIS A 26 -6.53 -0.15 -0.19
C HIS A 26 -5.98 -0.42 -1.58
N PHE A 27 -5.13 0.47 -2.06
CA PHE A 27 -4.37 0.30 -3.28
C PHE A 27 -2.90 0.71 -3.08
N SER A 28 -2.04 0.24 -3.97
CA SER A 28 -0.59 0.46 -3.93
C SER A 28 0.02 0.37 -5.32
N ASP A 29 1.24 0.85 -5.45
CA ASP A 29 2.12 0.57 -6.58
C ASP A 29 1.46 0.93 -7.93
N LEU A 30 1.01 2.18 -8.07
CA LEU A 30 0.40 2.67 -9.31
C LEU A 30 1.41 2.80 -10.44
N HIS A 31 2.65 3.17 -10.11
CA HIS A 31 3.75 3.40 -11.06
C HIS A 31 3.31 4.17 -12.30
N LEU A 32 2.60 5.27 -12.11
CA LEU A 32 2.06 6.05 -13.21
C LEU A 32 3.16 6.79 -13.97
N THR A 33 2.97 6.83 -15.28
CA THR A 33 3.66 7.72 -16.21
C THR A 33 2.61 8.57 -16.93
N PRO A 34 2.99 9.70 -17.58
CA PRO A 34 2.04 10.56 -18.28
C PRO A 34 1.15 9.84 -19.31
N ASN A 35 1.67 8.78 -19.91
CA ASN A 35 1.02 8.09 -21.04
C ASN A 35 0.11 6.93 -20.63
N LYS A 36 -0.02 6.59 -19.34
CA LYS A 36 -0.84 5.47 -18.84
C LYS A 36 -2.33 5.81 -18.76
N LYS A 37 -2.93 6.25 -19.88
CA LYS A 37 -4.33 6.71 -19.95
C LYS A 37 -5.34 5.66 -19.48
N ARG A 38 -5.07 4.38 -19.77
CA ARG A 38 -5.95 3.27 -19.40
C ARG A 38 -5.94 3.06 -17.88
N GLU A 39 -4.77 3.03 -17.27
CA GLU A 39 -4.59 2.88 -15.83
C GLU A 39 -5.23 4.05 -15.08
N ILE A 40 -5.06 5.27 -15.58
CA ILE A 40 -5.72 6.47 -15.04
C ILE A 40 -7.24 6.29 -15.05
N LYS A 41 -7.83 5.83 -16.17
CA LYS A 41 -9.28 5.56 -16.26
C LYS A 41 -9.73 4.46 -15.28
N GLN A 42 -8.92 3.44 -15.06
CA GLN A 42 -9.20 2.38 -14.09
C GLN A 42 -9.19 2.93 -12.66
N ILE A 43 -8.19 3.74 -12.30
CA ILE A 43 -8.09 4.33 -10.97
C ILE A 43 -9.28 5.27 -10.69
N LYS A 44 -9.69 6.08 -11.66
CA LYS A 44 -10.91 6.91 -11.56
C LYS A 44 -12.16 6.09 -11.25
N SER A 45 -12.24 4.84 -11.72
CA SER A 45 -13.41 3.99 -11.45
C SER A 45 -13.47 3.44 -10.01
N PHE A 46 -12.43 3.62 -9.20
CA PHE A 46 -12.41 3.12 -7.81
C PHE A 46 -13.46 3.78 -6.93
N ILE A 47 -13.85 5.03 -7.23
CA ILE A 47 -14.92 5.72 -6.51
C ILE A 47 -16.25 4.96 -6.56
N ASN A 48 -16.49 4.18 -7.65
CA ASN A 48 -17.71 3.39 -7.80
C ASN A 48 -17.78 2.19 -6.82
N LEU A 49 -16.70 1.92 -6.08
CA LEU A 49 -16.68 0.93 -4.99
C LEU A 49 -17.23 1.51 -3.68
N ALA A 50 -17.55 2.80 -3.68
CA ALA A 50 -18.12 3.54 -2.54
C ALA A 50 -17.31 3.32 -1.24
N PRO A 51 -16.02 3.59 -1.20
CA PRO A 51 -15.24 3.47 0.02
C PRO A 51 -15.53 4.62 0.99
N ASP A 52 -15.47 4.31 2.29
CA ASP A 52 -15.56 5.30 3.38
C ASP A 52 -14.17 5.84 3.76
N LEU A 53 -13.12 5.06 3.53
CA LEU A 53 -11.73 5.41 3.79
C LEU A 53 -10.85 4.88 2.67
N VAL A 54 -9.88 5.69 2.26
CA VAL A 54 -8.90 5.31 1.25
C VAL A 54 -7.52 5.22 1.89
N ILE A 55 -6.80 4.12 1.63
CA ILE A 55 -5.42 3.93 2.09
C ILE A 55 -4.54 3.63 0.87
N SER A 56 -3.50 4.42 0.70
CA SER A 56 -2.47 4.17 -0.31
C SER A 56 -1.12 3.88 0.35
N THR A 57 -0.52 2.78 -0.03
CA THR A 57 0.78 2.37 0.49
C THR A 57 1.95 2.71 -0.43
N GLY A 58 1.80 3.75 -1.29
CA GLY A 58 2.93 4.35 -2.01
C GLY A 58 3.20 3.79 -3.40
N ASP A 59 4.34 4.16 -3.95
CA ASP A 59 4.77 3.90 -5.33
C ASP A 59 3.76 4.42 -6.37
N PHE A 60 3.36 5.69 -6.19
CA PHE A 60 2.47 6.38 -7.12
C PHE A 60 3.16 6.67 -8.45
N LEU A 61 4.44 7.05 -8.42
CA LEU A 61 5.18 7.59 -9.53
C LEU A 61 6.08 6.55 -10.22
N ALA A 62 6.26 6.70 -11.53
CA ALA A 62 7.33 6.07 -12.29
C ALA A 62 8.02 7.07 -13.27
N HIS A 63 7.64 8.35 -13.22
CA HIS A 63 8.16 9.40 -14.10
C HIS A 63 8.08 10.79 -13.42
N PRO A 64 9.03 11.71 -13.68
CA PRO A 64 9.00 13.05 -13.08
C PRO A 64 7.71 13.84 -13.37
N ASP A 65 7.13 13.66 -14.54
CA ASP A 65 5.92 14.37 -14.97
C ASP A 65 4.61 13.64 -14.60
N ALA A 66 4.69 12.61 -13.73
CA ALA A 66 3.52 11.83 -13.38
C ALA A 66 2.66 12.43 -12.25
N VAL A 67 3.11 13.46 -11.54
CA VAL A 67 2.35 14.04 -10.42
C VAL A 67 0.96 14.52 -10.86
N GLY A 68 0.87 15.29 -11.95
CA GLY A 68 -0.42 15.71 -12.51
C GLY A 68 -1.33 14.53 -12.87
N PRO A 69 -0.85 13.57 -13.66
CA PRO A 69 -1.56 12.32 -13.94
C PRO A 69 -2.04 11.55 -12.70
N VAL A 70 -1.22 11.45 -11.63
CA VAL A 70 -1.62 10.80 -10.36
C VAL A 70 -2.77 11.56 -9.71
N LEU A 71 -2.64 12.87 -9.51
CA LEU A 71 -3.68 13.68 -8.89
C LEU A 71 -4.99 13.66 -9.70
N ASN A 72 -4.89 13.71 -11.04
CA ASN A 72 -6.05 13.55 -11.90
C ASN A 72 -6.69 12.16 -11.82
N ALA A 73 -5.89 11.10 -11.66
CA ALA A 73 -6.41 9.73 -11.52
C ALA A 73 -7.15 9.53 -10.19
N LEU A 74 -6.71 10.20 -9.13
CA LEU A 74 -7.26 10.10 -7.79
C LEU A 74 -8.34 11.14 -7.47
N ASP A 75 -8.65 12.05 -8.39
CA ASP A 75 -9.42 13.27 -8.15
C ASP A 75 -10.67 13.06 -7.29
N ASP A 76 -11.57 12.16 -7.69
CA ASP A 76 -12.79 11.86 -6.95
C ASP A 76 -12.50 11.17 -5.58
N LEU A 77 -11.42 10.39 -5.49
CA LEU A 77 -11.03 9.73 -4.24
C LEU A 77 -10.42 10.70 -3.23
N LEU A 78 -9.81 11.78 -3.71
CA LEU A 78 -9.21 12.80 -2.84
C LEU A 78 -10.24 13.61 -2.05
N ASP A 79 -11.52 13.51 -2.38
CA ASP A 79 -12.61 14.11 -1.61
C ASP A 79 -13.06 13.24 -0.43
N LEU A 80 -12.57 12.00 -0.34
CA LEU A 80 -12.82 11.08 0.76
C LEU A 80 -11.69 11.14 1.81
N PRO A 81 -11.96 10.73 3.05
CA PRO A 81 -10.92 10.52 4.04
C PRO A 81 -9.82 9.61 3.49
N GLY A 82 -8.55 10.03 3.55
CA GLY A 82 -7.46 9.29 2.97
C GLY A 82 -6.18 9.32 3.80
N LEU A 83 -5.45 8.20 3.76
CA LEU A 83 -4.16 8.00 4.41
C LEU A 83 -3.14 7.52 3.38
N PHE A 84 -1.91 8.01 3.47
CA PHE A 84 -0.87 7.54 2.55
C PHE A 84 0.52 7.51 3.19
N VAL A 85 1.36 6.62 2.65
CA VAL A 85 2.82 6.66 2.78
C VAL A 85 3.45 6.68 1.39
N PHE A 86 4.74 6.96 1.30
CA PHE A 86 5.51 6.86 0.06
C PHE A 86 6.28 5.56 -0.02
N GLY A 87 6.54 5.12 -1.25
CA GLY A 87 7.46 4.04 -1.57
C GLY A 87 8.69 4.53 -2.33
N SER A 88 9.60 3.63 -2.60
CA SER A 88 10.89 3.93 -3.24
C SER A 88 10.76 4.64 -4.59
N ASN A 89 9.72 4.32 -5.35
CA ASN A 89 9.44 4.95 -6.65
C ASN A 89 8.68 6.27 -6.55
N ASP A 90 8.43 6.78 -5.35
CA ASP A 90 8.00 8.17 -5.15
C ASP A 90 9.20 9.10 -4.95
N TYR A 91 10.34 8.54 -4.53
CA TYR A 91 11.60 9.26 -4.35
C TYR A 91 12.51 9.21 -5.58
N TYR A 92 12.59 8.03 -6.23
CA TYR A 92 13.51 7.78 -7.34
C TYR A 92 12.83 7.05 -8.48
N ALA A 93 13.04 7.53 -9.70
CA ALA A 93 12.55 6.88 -10.90
C ALA A 93 13.11 5.44 -10.99
N PRO A 94 12.29 4.47 -11.41
CA PRO A 94 12.77 3.11 -11.60
C PRO A 94 13.92 3.07 -12.62
N LYS A 95 14.87 2.17 -12.40
CA LYS A 95 15.97 1.85 -13.32
C LYS A 95 15.87 0.43 -13.81
N PHE A 96 16.43 0.19 -14.98
CA PHE A 96 16.61 -1.19 -15.48
C PHE A 96 17.43 -2.01 -14.49
N LYS A 97 16.85 -3.09 -14.01
CA LYS A 97 17.50 -4.13 -13.20
C LYS A 97 17.44 -5.44 -14.00
N ASN A 98 18.53 -6.21 -13.97
CA ASN A 98 18.50 -7.55 -14.54
C ASN A 98 17.40 -8.37 -13.84
N PRO A 99 16.43 -8.97 -14.58
CA PRO A 99 15.34 -9.74 -13.99
C PRO A 99 15.80 -10.86 -13.04
N PHE A 100 16.95 -11.47 -13.31
CA PHE A 100 17.54 -12.51 -12.46
C PHE A 100 18.04 -11.99 -11.10
N SER A 101 18.23 -10.67 -10.95
CA SER A 101 18.60 -10.09 -9.65
C SER A 101 17.49 -10.21 -8.61
N TYR A 102 16.22 -10.32 -9.03
CA TYR A 102 15.08 -10.52 -8.12
C TYR A 102 15.03 -11.92 -7.48
N LEU A 103 15.80 -12.88 -8.03
CA LEU A 103 15.91 -14.23 -7.47
C LEU A 103 16.99 -14.34 -6.39
N ARG A 104 17.82 -13.30 -6.22
CA ARG A 104 18.83 -13.25 -5.16
C ARG A 104 18.21 -12.64 -3.90
N LYS A 105 18.41 -13.29 -2.76
CA LYS A 105 18.02 -12.76 -1.43
C LYS A 105 18.90 -11.59 -0.98
N ASP A 106 20.04 -11.39 -1.62
CA ASP A 106 20.95 -10.29 -1.31
C ASP A 106 20.50 -9.05 -2.10
N HIS A 107 19.92 -8.12 -1.41
CA HIS A 107 19.37 -6.89 -1.99
C HIS A 107 20.46 -5.87 -2.37
N GLY A 108 21.74 -6.24 -2.41
CA GLY A 108 22.87 -5.46 -2.92
C GLY A 108 22.65 -3.93 -2.97
N ASN A 109 23.65 -3.13 -3.22
CA ASN A 109 23.50 -1.68 -3.33
C ASN A 109 22.36 -1.27 -4.28
N ILE A 110 21.30 -0.69 -3.74
CA ILE A 110 20.15 -0.19 -4.51
C ILE A 110 20.65 0.94 -5.42
N LYS A 111 20.69 0.67 -6.73
CA LYS A 111 21.06 1.70 -7.70
C LYS A 111 19.89 2.68 -7.86
N LEU A 112 19.98 3.82 -7.19
CA LEU A 112 18.96 4.86 -7.24
C LEU A 112 18.84 5.47 -8.64
N GLY A 113 17.60 5.73 -9.05
CA GLY A 113 17.26 6.44 -10.27
C GLY A 113 17.37 7.95 -10.15
N LYS A 114 16.83 8.68 -11.14
CA LYS A 114 16.67 10.13 -11.07
C LYS A 114 15.69 10.46 -9.94
N LYS A 115 16.00 11.48 -9.14
CA LYS A 115 15.12 11.97 -8.08
C LYS A 115 13.78 12.44 -8.66
N LEU A 116 12.69 12.06 -8.02
CA LEU A 116 11.33 12.41 -8.41
C LEU A 116 10.78 13.58 -7.57
N PRO A 117 9.73 14.27 -8.03
CA PRO A 117 9.17 15.43 -7.35
C PRO A 117 8.22 15.03 -6.19
N THR A 118 8.72 14.27 -5.23
CA THR A 118 7.98 13.74 -4.06
C THR A 118 7.27 14.84 -3.28
N THR A 119 7.95 15.98 -3.03
CA THR A 119 7.36 17.12 -2.33
C THR A 119 6.14 17.69 -3.08
N LYS A 120 6.18 17.73 -4.41
CA LYS A 120 5.04 18.19 -5.23
C LYS A 120 3.87 17.22 -5.11
N LEU A 121 4.14 15.91 -5.09
CA LEU A 121 3.11 14.89 -4.88
C LEU A 121 2.51 15.03 -3.48
N ARG A 122 3.34 15.09 -2.43
CA ARG A 122 2.91 15.29 -1.03
C ARG A 122 1.97 16.49 -0.90
N ASN A 123 2.38 17.63 -1.42
CA ASN A 123 1.58 18.86 -1.37
C ASN A 123 0.25 18.72 -2.13
N GLY A 124 0.23 17.99 -3.24
CA GLY A 124 -0.98 17.73 -4.01
C GLY A 124 -1.98 16.85 -3.23
N LEU A 125 -1.52 15.80 -2.57
CA LEU A 125 -2.36 14.90 -1.77
C LEU A 125 -2.87 15.60 -0.49
N THR A 126 -1.97 16.25 0.26
CA THR A 126 -2.32 16.90 1.54
C THR A 126 -3.22 18.11 1.35
N LYS A 127 -3.06 18.88 0.27
CA LYS A 127 -3.96 20.01 -0.07
C LYS A 127 -5.42 19.57 -0.25
N ARG A 128 -5.65 18.32 -0.66
CA ARG A 128 -6.97 17.71 -0.81
C ARG A 128 -7.45 16.99 0.46
N GLY A 129 -6.70 17.07 1.57
CA GLY A 129 -7.11 16.55 2.87
C GLY A 129 -6.60 15.14 3.20
N TRP A 130 -5.86 14.48 2.31
CA TRP A 130 -5.22 13.20 2.67
C TRP A 130 -4.11 13.41 3.68
N LEU A 131 -3.98 12.51 4.64
CA LEU A 131 -3.03 12.58 5.74
C LEU A 131 -1.77 11.78 5.42
N ASP A 132 -0.64 12.46 5.47
CA ASP A 132 0.69 11.87 5.29
C ASP A 132 1.09 11.10 6.56
N LEU A 133 1.38 9.81 6.42
CA LEU A 133 1.82 8.93 7.49
C LEU A 133 3.32 8.61 7.45
N ASN A 134 4.12 9.27 6.60
CA ASN A 134 5.57 9.10 6.65
C ASN A 134 6.12 9.66 7.97
N HIS A 135 6.40 8.78 8.93
CA HIS A 135 6.77 9.08 10.32
C HIS A 135 5.72 9.95 11.05
N ASN A 136 4.45 9.73 10.78
CA ASN A 136 3.37 10.45 11.43
C ASN A 136 2.37 9.52 12.13
N LYS A 137 1.79 10.04 13.20
CA LYS A 137 0.68 9.45 13.94
C LYS A 137 -0.47 10.44 13.95
N VAL A 138 -1.63 10.02 13.47
CA VAL A 138 -2.81 10.86 13.32
C VAL A 138 -4.04 10.19 13.90
N LYS A 139 -5.08 11.00 14.16
CA LYS A 139 -6.43 10.50 14.45
C LYS A 139 -7.36 10.98 13.36
N ILE A 140 -8.18 10.05 12.85
CA ILE A 140 -9.15 10.33 11.79
C ILE A 140 -10.51 9.76 12.18
N LYS A 141 -11.57 10.54 11.95
CA LYS A 141 -12.95 10.08 12.11
C LYS A 141 -13.49 9.54 10.79
N VAL A 142 -14.04 8.32 10.81
CA VAL A 142 -14.71 7.70 9.67
C VAL A 142 -16.06 7.13 10.14
N ASN A 143 -17.15 7.62 9.58
CA ASN A 143 -18.52 7.21 9.93
C ASN A 143 -18.79 7.14 11.43
N GLY A 144 -18.28 8.13 12.19
CA GLY A 144 -18.47 8.24 13.63
C GLY A 144 -17.43 7.51 14.49
N ASN A 145 -16.68 6.56 13.93
CA ASN A 145 -15.61 5.85 14.63
C ASN A 145 -14.28 6.64 14.58
N LEU A 146 -13.53 6.61 15.67
CA LEU A 146 -12.25 7.28 15.80
C LEU A 146 -11.11 6.28 15.57
N PHE A 147 -10.36 6.44 14.49
CA PHE A 147 -9.19 5.63 14.18
C PHE A 147 -7.90 6.35 14.59
N GLU A 148 -6.96 5.61 15.14
CA GLU A 148 -5.56 6.04 15.25
C GLU A 148 -4.76 5.37 14.13
N ALA A 149 -4.20 6.17 13.25
CA ALA A 149 -3.35 5.67 12.18
C ALA A 149 -1.92 6.16 12.35
N ARG A 150 -0.95 5.30 12.08
CA ARG A 150 0.48 5.62 12.10
C ARG A 150 1.21 4.91 10.98
N GLY A 151 2.28 5.52 10.51
CA GLY A 151 3.08 4.93 9.46
C GLY A 151 4.53 5.34 9.54
N THR A 152 5.35 4.68 8.74
CA THR A 152 6.76 4.99 8.59
C THR A 152 7.10 5.21 7.13
N ASP A 153 8.22 5.86 6.86
CA ASP A 153 8.74 6.04 5.52
C ASP A 153 9.26 4.71 4.94
N ASP A 154 9.74 4.72 3.71
CA ASP A 154 10.02 3.51 2.93
C ASP A 154 11.14 2.65 3.54
N ALA A 155 10.76 1.46 3.99
CA ALA A 155 11.68 0.48 4.55
C ALA A 155 12.61 -0.16 3.50
N HIS A 156 12.24 -0.12 2.20
CA HIS A 156 13.09 -0.63 1.13
C HIS A 156 14.31 0.26 0.86
N LEU A 157 14.16 1.57 1.07
CA LEU A 157 15.25 2.55 1.01
C LEU A 157 15.95 2.78 2.37
N GLU A 158 15.58 1.99 3.40
CA GLU A 158 16.09 2.17 4.76
C GLU A 158 15.78 3.57 5.34
N LEU A 159 14.68 4.18 4.89
CA LEU A 159 14.21 5.46 5.40
C LEU A 159 13.23 5.29 6.57
N ASP A 160 12.85 4.07 6.91
CA ASP A 160 11.94 3.77 8.00
C ASP A 160 12.55 4.13 9.37
N ASN A 161 11.76 4.83 10.18
CA ASN A 161 12.11 5.14 11.57
C ASN A 161 10.84 5.04 12.41
N TYR A 162 10.33 3.81 12.56
CA TYR A 162 9.10 3.54 13.30
C TYR A 162 9.11 4.03 14.76
N PRO A 163 10.24 4.04 15.51
CA PRO A 163 10.31 4.63 16.84
C PRO A 163 9.74 6.04 16.97
N LEU A 164 9.75 6.87 15.92
CA LEU A 164 9.16 8.21 15.93
C LEU A 164 7.65 8.21 16.17
N VAL A 165 6.95 7.12 15.83
CA VAL A 165 5.50 6.98 15.93
C VAL A 165 5.07 5.83 16.83
N ALA A 166 6.02 5.08 17.37
CA ALA A 166 5.79 3.94 18.25
C ALA A 166 5.09 4.35 19.55
N GLY A 167 4.60 3.36 20.26
CA GLY A 167 4.02 3.47 21.59
C GLY A 167 2.56 3.02 21.65
N ARG A 168 2.02 3.01 22.86
CA ARG A 168 0.70 2.48 23.13
C ARG A 168 -0.39 3.19 22.32
N VAL A 169 -1.33 2.39 21.77
CA VAL A 169 -2.53 2.90 21.12
C VAL A 169 -3.42 3.64 22.12
N SER A 170 -4.05 4.72 21.69
CA SER A 170 -4.95 5.49 22.52
C SER A 170 -6.19 4.66 22.88
N ALA A 171 -6.48 4.50 24.15
CA ALA A 171 -7.69 3.79 24.64
C ALA A 171 -9.02 4.43 24.18
N LYS A 172 -8.97 5.63 23.63
CA LYS A 172 -10.17 6.34 23.09
C LYS A 172 -10.42 6.03 21.61
N CYS A 173 -9.54 5.29 20.94
CA CYS A 173 -9.70 4.94 19.53
C CYS A 173 -10.43 3.61 19.41
N ASP A 174 -11.30 3.53 18.40
CA ASP A 174 -12.10 2.35 18.09
C ASP A 174 -11.31 1.33 17.26
N LEU A 175 -10.29 1.80 16.54
CA LEU A 175 -9.39 0.96 15.73
C LEU A 175 -8.02 1.63 15.58
N SER A 176 -6.98 0.82 15.51
CA SER A 176 -5.61 1.25 15.23
C SER A 176 -5.09 0.67 13.92
N ILE A 177 -4.51 1.54 13.08
CA ILE A 177 -4.03 1.20 11.74
C ILE A 177 -2.55 1.50 11.62
N GLY A 178 -1.77 0.51 11.15
CA GLY A 178 -0.40 0.67 10.70
C GLY A 178 -0.34 0.79 9.17
N VAL A 179 0.50 1.69 8.65
CA VAL A 179 0.71 1.83 7.21
C VAL A 179 2.20 1.88 6.90
N THR A 180 2.66 1.02 6.02
CA THR A 180 4.03 0.99 5.50
C THR A 180 4.02 0.69 4.01
N HIS A 181 5.01 1.17 3.25
CA HIS A 181 5.12 0.75 1.86
C HIS A 181 5.59 -0.69 1.77
N ALA A 182 6.78 -0.98 2.22
CA ALA A 182 7.38 -2.30 2.12
C ALA A 182 7.23 -3.08 3.45
N PRO A 183 6.66 -4.32 3.41
CA PRO A 183 6.36 -5.11 4.59
C PRO A 183 7.60 -5.85 5.13
N TYR A 184 8.65 -5.12 5.50
CA TYR A 184 9.82 -5.70 6.16
C TYR A 184 9.45 -6.18 7.56
N GLU A 185 9.94 -7.36 7.92
CA GLU A 185 9.61 -8.00 9.21
C GLU A 185 9.97 -7.10 10.41
N ARG A 186 11.05 -6.32 10.34
CA ARG A 186 11.41 -5.36 11.40
C ARG A 186 10.33 -4.30 11.66
N VAL A 187 9.67 -3.82 10.59
CA VAL A 187 8.58 -2.83 10.69
C VAL A 187 7.31 -3.49 11.18
N LEU A 188 6.97 -4.65 10.60
CA LEU A 188 5.78 -5.43 11.01
C LEU A 188 5.85 -5.85 12.48
N ALA A 189 7.02 -6.32 12.93
CA ALA A 189 7.24 -6.71 14.33
C ALA A 189 7.07 -5.52 15.29
N ALA A 190 7.60 -4.34 14.93
CA ALA A 190 7.45 -3.13 15.74
C ALA A 190 5.98 -2.68 15.83
N MET A 191 5.23 -2.74 14.72
CA MET A 191 3.80 -2.45 14.68
C MET A 191 2.99 -3.48 15.51
N ALA A 192 3.37 -4.75 15.47
CA ALA A 192 2.74 -5.80 16.28
C ALA A 192 3.05 -5.63 17.78
N GLN A 193 4.26 -5.20 18.13
CA GLN A 193 4.62 -4.89 19.52
C GLN A 193 3.76 -3.77 20.11
N ASP A 194 3.39 -2.78 19.29
CA ASP A 194 2.47 -1.71 19.67
C ASP A 194 1.00 -2.14 19.71
N LYS A 195 0.71 -3.42 19.35
CA LYS A 195 -0.63 -4.03 19.31
C LYS A 195 -1.60 -3.26 18.40
N LEU A 196 -1.16 -2.92 17.20
CA LEU A 196 -2.06 -2.39 16.18
C LEU A 196 -3.06 -3.48 15.74
N ASP A 197 -4.27 -3.08 15.34
CA ASP A 197 -5.31 -4.01 14.92
C ASP A 197 -5.14 -4.47 13.47
N LEU A 198 -4.75 -3.55 12.57
CA LEU A 198 -4.68 -3.79 11.13
C LEU A 198 -3.52 -3.03 10.49
N ILE A 199 -2.70 -3.73 9.71
CA ILE A 199 -1.57 -3.16 8.97
C ILE A 199 -1.83 -3.25 7.47
N PHE A 200 -1.49 -2.19 6.74
CA PHE A 200 -1.53 -2.12 5.28
C PHE A 200 -0.12 -1.98 4.71
N ALA A 201 0.18 -2.79 3.67
CA ALA A 201 1.46 -2.75 2.97
C ALA A 201 1.31 -3.01 1.46
N GLY A 202 2.30 -2.58 0.69
CA GLY A 202 2.41 -2.76 -0.76
C GLY A 202 3.71 -3.45 -1.18
N HIS A 203 4.44 -2.85 -2.15
CA HIS A 203 5.80 -3.18 -2.57
C HIS A 203 5.99 -4.54 -3.25
N THR A 204 5.39 -5.58 -2.75
CA THR A 204 5.64 -6.97 -3.18
C THR A 204 5.13 -7.28 -4.58
N HIS A 205 4.25 -6.44 -5.13
CA HIS A 205 3.50 -6.71 -6.37
C HIS A 205 2.84 -8.10 -6.43
N GLY A 206 2.51 -8.67 -5.26
CA GLY A 206 2.03 -10.04 -5.13
C GLY A 206 3.05 -11.08 -5.59
N GLY A 207 4.33 -10.67 -5.69
CA GLY A 207 5.44 -11.46 -6.20
C GLY A 207 5.56 -11.49 -7.73
N GLN A 208 4.80 -10.66 -8.45
CA GLN A 208 4.75 -10.52 -9.92
C GLN A 208 4.62 -11.84 -10.70
N VAL A 209 5.48 -12.82 -10.43
CA VAL A 209 5.46 -14.16 -11.02
C VAL A 209 5.06 -15.18 -9.96
N ARG A 210 3.94 -15.86 -10.20
CA ARG A 210 3.42 -16.88 -9.29
C ARG A 210 3.31 -18.22 -10.02
N VAL A 211 3.71 -19.28 -9.33
CA VAL A 211 3.64 -20.64 -9.83
C VAL A 211 2.38 -21.31 -9.23
N PRO A 212 1.59 -22.04 -10.04
CA PRO A 212 0.50 -22.86 -9.52
C PRO A 212 1.04 -23.84 -8.44
N TRP A 213 0.33 -23.95 -7.34
CA TRP A 213 0.68 -24.81 -6.21
C TRP A 213 -0.59 -25.39 -5.62
N PHE A 214 -0.49 -26.52 -4.91
CA PHE A 214 -1.63 -27.16 -4.26
C PHE A 214 -2.41 -26.14 -3.40
N GLY A 215 -3.69 -25.93 -3.73
CA GLY A 215 -4.54 -24.95 -3.04
C GLY A 215 -4.39 -23.50 -3.46
N GLY A 216 -3.63 -23.19 -4.56
CA GLY A 216 -3.51 -21.81 -5.04
C GLY A 216 -2.27 -21.54 -5.89
N SER A 217 -1.57 -20.47 -5.59
CA SER A 217 -0.32 -20.11 -6.28
C SER A 217 0.68 -19.52 -5.28
N LYS A 218 1.96 -19.86 -5.44
CA LYS A 218 3.07 -19.37 -4.62
C LYS A 218 3.89 -18.33 -5.39
N SER A 219 4.26 -17.23 -4.74
CA SER A 219 5.19 -16.25 -5.28
C SER A 219 6.62 -16.81 -5.31
N LEU A 220 7.40 -16.39 -6.29
CA LEU A 220 8.84 -16.71 -6.34
C LEU A 220 9.66 -15.77 -5.44
N THR A 221 9.23 -14.51 -5.28
CA THR A 221 9.90 -13.51 -4.44
C THR A 221 8.90 -12.48 -3.92
N THR A 222 9.26 -11.79 -2.85
CA THR A 222 8.51 -10.64 -2.31
C THR A 222 9.29 -9.33 -2.46
N ASN A 223 10.54 -9.41 -2.92
CA ASN A 223 11.49 -8.29 -2.98
C ASN A 223 11.75 -7.62 -1.61
N CYS A 224 11.50 -8.35 -0.52
CA CYS A 224 11.79 -8.01 0.87
C CYS A 224 12.00 -9.30 1.66
N ASP A 225 12.11 -9.24 2.98
CA ASP A 225 12.28 -10.40 3.87
C ASP A 225 10.98 -11.13 4.23
N LEU A 226 9.82 -10.58 3.80
CA LEU A 226 8.51 -11.21 4.02
C LEU A 226 8.43 -12.59 3.31
N GLU A 227 7.81 -13.55 3.98
CA GLU A 227 7.59 -14.89 3.41
C GLU A 227 6.78 -14.86 2.11
N ASN A 228 7.20 -15.64 1.11
CA ASN A 228 6.62 -15.64 -0.24
C ASN A 228 5.11 -15.91 -0.29
N TRP A 229 4.57 -16.69 0.64
CA TRP A 229 3.14 -16.97 0.68
C TRP A 229 2.30 -15.77 1.15
N ARG A 230 2.90 -14.84 1.91
CA ARG A 230 2.29 -13.61 2.40
C ARG A 230 2.35 -12.44 1.41
N SER A 231 2.87 -12.66 0.21
CA SER A 231 3.11 -11.61 -0.79
C SER A 231 1.86 -10.84 -1.23
N ARG A 232 0.65 -11.27 -0.88
CA ARG A 232 -0.62 -10.55 -1.12
C ARG A 232 -1.76 -11.09 -0.28
N GLY A 233 -2.77 -10.25 -0.10
CA GLY A 233 -4.00 -10.61 0.62
C GLY A 233 -3.86 -10.43 2.12
N ILE A 234 -4.77 -11.06 2.86
CA ILE A 234 -4.88 -10.89 4.30
C ILE A 234 -4.23 -12.06 5.02
N THR A 235 -3.37 -11.74 5.98
CA THR A 235 -2.69 -12.67 6.89
C THR A 235 -2.62 -12.06 8.28
N LYS A 236 -1.93 -12.70 9.21
CA LYS A 236 -1.63 -12.12 10.53
C LYS A 236 -0.12 -12.02 10.74
N VAL A 237 0.30 -11.09 11.57
CA VAL A 237 1.68 -10.96 12.04
C VAL A 237 1.73 -11.54 13.44
N ASN A 238 2.41 -12.71 13.63
CA ASN A 238 2.55 -13.38 14.92
C ASN A 238 1.21 -13.54 15.68
N ASP A 239 0.16 -14.03 14.98
CA ASP A 239 -1.22 -14.17 15.48
C ASP A 239 -1.97 -12.86 15.78
N GLU A 240 -1.32 -11.74 15.79
CA GLU A 240 -1.79 -10.35 15.91
C GLU A 240 -0.76 -9.44 15.23
N PRO A 241 -1.09 -8.30 14.62
CA PRO A 241 -2.35 -7.81 14.04
C PRO A 241 -2.68 -8.44 12.69
N TRP A 242 -3.82 -8.05 12.11
CA TRP A 242 -4.11 -8.35 10.72
C TRP A 242 -3.16 -7.58 9.79
N LEU A 243 -2.70 -8.22 8.74
CA LEU A 243 -1.87 -7.63 7.69
C LEU A 243 -2.54 -7.80 6.33
N ASN A 244 -2.79 -6.70 5.63
CA ASN A 244 -3.21 -6.72 4.23
C ASN A 244 -2.06 -6.25 3.33
N VAL A 245 -1.54 -7.15 2.50
CA VAL A 245 -0.52 -6.83 1.49
C VAL A 245 -1.19 -6.69 0.13
N SER A 246 -1.05 -5.53 -0.50
CA SER A 246 -1.55 -5.27 -1.85
C SER A 246 -0.67 -5.93 -2.91
N ALA A 247 -1.30 -6.52 -3.93
CA ALA A 247 -0.56 -6.98 -5.10
C ALA A 247 -0.23 -5.83 -6.09
N GLY A 248 -0.64 -4.61 -5.77
CA GLY A 248 -0.39 -3.42 -6.57
C GLY A 248 -1.14 -3.37 -7.90
N MET A 249 -1.36 -2.15 -8.39
CA MET A 249 -2.06 -1.88 -9.65
C MET A 249 -1.13 -1.79 -10.85
N GLY A 250 0.01 -1.16 -10.66
CA GLY A 250 0.99 -0.92 -11.70
C GLY A 250 2.11 -1.96 -11.74
N MET A 251 3.06 -1.67 -12.59
CA MET A 251 4.33 -2.40 -12.74
C MET A 251 5.42 -1.39 -13.04
N SER A 252 6.63 -1.67 -12.55
CA SER A 252 7.80 -0.93 -13.00
C SER A 252 7.93 -0.99 -14.52
N PRO A 253 8.22 0.11 -15.21
CA PRO A 253 8.46 0.09 -16.65
C PRO A 253 9.56 -0.89 -17.10
N PHE A 254 10.48 -1.21 -16.21
CA PHE A 254 11.60 -2.12 -16.49
C PHE A 254 11.37 -3.58 -16.08
N ALA A 255 10.24 -3.86 -15.41
CA ALA A 255 9.80 -5.20 -15.06
C ALA A 255 8.31 -5.37 -15.37
N PRO A 256 7.88 -5.23 -16.66
CA PRO A 256 6.46 -5.19 -17.03
C PRO A 256 5.84 -6.57 -17.13
N ILE A 257 6.29 -7.53 -16.35
CA ILE A 257 5.86 -8.93 -16.42
C ILE A 257 5.08 -9.29 -15.16
N ARG A 258 3.81 -9.68 -15.35
CA ARG A 258 3.01 -10.37 -14.33
C ARG A 258 2.55 -11.72 -14.88
N PHE A 259 2.83 -12.79 -14.16
CA PHE A 259 2.35 -14.13 -14.50
C PHE A 259 1.53 -14.70 -13.34
N ALA A 260 0.30 -15.12 -13.61
CA ALA A 260 -0.67 -15.59 -12.61
C ALA A 260 -0.88 -14.62 -11.41
N CYS A 261 -0.58 -13.32 -11.63
CA CYS A 261 -0.67 -12.25 -10.64
C CYS A 261 -1.24 -10.97 -11.28
N PRO A 262 -2.54 -10.90 -11.56
CA PRO A 262 -3.14 -9.71 -12.15
C PRO A 262 -3.02 -8.51 -11.21
N PRO A 263 -3.10 -7.26 -11.73
CA PRO A 263 -3.27 -6.06 -10.92
C PRO A 263 -4.43 -6.22 -9.94
N GLU A 264 -4.26 -5.75 -8.70
CA GLU A 264 -5.24 -5.99 -7.64
C GLU A 264 -5.33 -4.80 -6.69
N ILE A 265 -6.55 -4.52 -6.22
CA ILE A 265 -6.83 -3.65 -5.08
C ILE A 265 -7.58 -4.43 -4.01
N SER A 266 -7.52 -3.98 -2.76
CA SER A 266 -8.28 -4.58 -1.67
C SER A 266 -9.46 -3.69 -1.28
N LEU A 267 -10.62 -4.30 -1.08
CA LEU A 267 -11.81 -3.66 -0.52
C LEU A 267 -12.18 -4.40 0.75
N ILE A 268 -11.84 -3.81 1.90
CA ILE A 268 -11.99 -4.45 3.21
C ILE A 268 -13.16 -3.82 3.93
N THR A 269 -14.15 -4.65 4.28
CA THR A 269 -15.27 -4.23 5.13
C THR A 269 -14.92 -4.52 6.58
N LEU A 270 -14.82 -3.46 7.38
CA LEU A 270 -14.66 -3.55 8.82
C LEU A 270 -16.06 -3.63 9.44
N THR A 271 -16.28 -4.59 10.33
CA THR A 271 -17.55 -4.83 11.03
C THR A 271 -17.34 -4.93 12.54
N ALA A 272 -18.46 -4.87 13.27
CA ALA A 272 -18.46 -5.19 14.69
C ALA A 272 -18.32 -6.69 14.96
#